data_119838eafbe49f66841443943adbc037
#
_entry.id   119838eafbe49f66841443943adbc037
#
_cell.length_a   1.000
_cell.length_b   1.000
_cell.length_c   1.000
_cell.angle_alpha   90.00
_cell.angle_beta   90.00
_cell.angle_gamma   90.00
#
_symmetry.space_group_name_H-M   'P 1'
#
loop_
_entity.id
_entity.type
_entity.pdbx_description
1 polymer ?
#
loop_
_entity_poly.entity_id
_entity_poly.type
_entity_poly.pdbx_seq_one_letter_code
_entity_poly.pdbx_strand_id
1 'polypeptide(L)'
;MWFQHDGCPAHYSAIVREVLNRNYNDCWIGRGGPVNWPARSPDLTSPDFFLWGYLKEKVYTEVPNTRENMVERIRYACAQITPNTLSTCVQAFQARVNKCIEMEGHYFKHLL
;
A
#
# COMPACT_ATOMS: atom_id res chain seq x y z
N MET A 1 13.87 7.46 -2.56
CA MET A 1 12.73 6.66 -2.08
C MET A 1 11.72 6.49 -3.21
N TRP A 2 11.23 5.28 -3.42
CA TRP A 2 10.22 4.97 -4.43
C TRP A 2 8.82 4.96 -3.83
N PHE A 3 7.86 5.48 -4.56
CA PHE A 3 6.45 5.45 -4.18
C PHE A 3 5.69 4.48 -5.08
N GLN A 4 4.89 3.59 -4.49
CA GLN A 4 4.07 2.63 -5.21
C GLN A 4 2.59 2.96 -5.04
N HIS A 5 1.85 2.94 -6.15
CA HIS A 5 0.43 3.25 -6.19
C HIS A 5 -0.31 2.19 -7.00
N ASP A 6 -1.48 1.78 -6.54
CA ASP A 6 -2.30 0.82 -7.28
C ASP A 6 -2.99 1.46 -8.49
N GLY A 7 -3.72 0.65 -9.26
CA GLY A 7 -4.41 1.10 -10.47
C GLY A 7 -5.80 1.69 -10.25
N CYS A 8 -6.16 2.06 -9.04
CA CYS A 8 -7.45 2.69 -8.74
C CYS A 8 -7.68 3.91 -9.64
N PRO A 9 -8.88 4.10 -10.23
CA PRO A 9 -9.13 5.24 -11.12
C PRO A 9 -8.81 6.60 -10.51
N ALA A 10 -9.07 6.80 -9.22
CA ALA A 10 -8.74 8.03 -8.53
C ALA A 10 -7.23 8.31 -8.52
N HIS A 11 -6.41 7.27 -8.50
CA HIS A 11 -4.95 7.37 -8.51
C HIS A 11 -4.39 7.74 -9.89
N TYR A 12 -5.18 7.59 -10.94
CA TYR A 12 -4.77 7.93 -12.30
C TYR A 12 -5.14 9.36 -12.70
N SER A 13 -5.77 10.14 -11.82
CA SER A 13 -6.15 11.52 -12.14
C SER A 13 -4.93 12.39 -12.47
N ALA A 14 -5.14 13.42 -13.28
CA ALA A 14 -4.05 14.33 -13.67
C ALA A 14 -3.42 15.03 -12.47
N ILE A 15 -4.23 15.39 -11.47
CA ILE A 15 -3.76 16.05 -10.25
C ILE A 15 -2.84 15.13 -9.46
N VAL A 16 -3.20 13.87 -9.28
CA VAL A 16 -2.40 12.89 -8.55
C VAL A 16 -1.06 12.64 -9.26
N ARG A 17 -1.10 12.45 -10.58
CA ARG A 17 0.12 12.25 -11.37
C ARG A 17 1.07 13.46 -11.29
N GLU A 18 0.52 14.66 -11.31
CA GLU A 18 1.30 15.88 -11.15
C GLU A 18 1.99 15.93 -9.78
N VAL A 19 1.28 15.63 -8.72
CA VAL A 19 1.83 15.59 -7.35
C VAL A 19 2.93 14.53 -7.25
N LEU A 20 2.73 13.35 -7.80
CA LEU A 20 3.73 12.29 -7.77
C LEU A 20 4.97 12.64 -8.59
N ASN A 21 4.79 13.25 -9.76
CA ASN A 21 5.92 13.70 -10.57
C ASN A 21 6.73 14.80 -9.88
N ARG A 22 6.06 15.66 -9.12
CA ARG A 22 6.72 16.74 -8.38
C ARG A 22 7.51 16.21 -7.19
N ASN A 23 6.95 15.27 -6.43
CA ASN A 23 7.52 14.79 -5.17
C ASN A 23 8.43 13.59 -5.33
N TYR A 24 8.20 12.76 -6.35
CA TYR A 24 8.91 11.51 -6.60
C TYR A 24 9.40 11.43 -8.04
N ASN A 25 10.05 12.48 -8.52
CA ASN A 25 10.49 12.59 -9.90
C ASN A 25 11.15 11.28 -10.40
N ASP A 26 10.52 10.62 -11.38
CA ASP A 26 10.93 9.34 -11.97
C ASP A 26 11.11 8.19 -10.96
N CYS A 27 10.61 8.36 -9.74
CA CYS A 27 10.77 7.39 -8.65
C CYS A 27 9.43 6.91 -8.12
N TRP A 28 8.45 6.69 -9.00
CA TRP A 28 7.18 6.11 -8.57
C TRP A 28 6.69 5.05 -9.56
N ILE A 29 5.95 4.09 -9.01
CA ILE A 29 5.38 2.96 -9.72
C ILE A 29 3.86 3.08 -9.63
N GLY A 30 3.20 3.15 -10.78
CA GLY A 30 1.75 3.27 -10.81
C GLY A 30 1.24 3.42 -12.22
N ARG A 31 -0.08 3.42 -12.38
CA ARG A 31 -0.71 3.62 -13.66
C ARG A 31 -0.37 5.00 -14.20
N GLY A 32 0.20 5.04 -15.41
CA GLY A 32 0.63 6.30 -16.04
C GLY A 32 1.91 6.87 -15.50
N GLY A 33 2.62 6.15 -14.62
CA GLY A 33 3.91 6.56 -14.07
C GLY A 33 5.11 6.14 -14.91
N PRO A 34 6.32 6.48 -14.45
CA PRO A 34 7.56 6.06 -15.12
C PRO A 34 7.68 4.54 -15.21
N VAL A 35 7.20 3.82 -14.20
CA VAL A 35 7.07 2.36 -14.21
C VAL A 35 5.60 2.03 -13.99
N ASN A 36 5.02 1.28 -14.93
CA ASN A 36 3.63 0.84 -14.82
C ASN A 36 3.47 -0.22 -13.74
N TRP A 37 2.36 -0.14 -13.00
CA TRP A 37 1.96 -1.15 -12.05
C TRP A 37 0.74 -1.90 -12.60
N PRO A 38 0.75 -3.25 -12.58
CA PRO A 38 -0.40 -4.02 -13.04
C PRO A 38 -1.64 -3.72 -12.21
N ALA A 39 -2.77 -3.53 -12.88
CA ALA A 39 -4.04 -3.38 -12.21
C ALA A 39 -4.38 -4.67 -11.43
N ARG A 40 -5.15 -4.53 -10.33
CA ARG A 40 -5.66 -5.66 -9.55
C ARG A 40 -4.56 -6.57 -8.99
N SER A 41 -3.52 -5.96 -8.41
CA SER A 41 -2.44 -6.70 -7.76
C SER A 41 -2.39 -6.42 -6.24
N PRO A 42 -3.49 -6.65 -5.47
CA PRO A 42 -3.53 -6.32 -4.04
C PRO A 42 -2.53 -7.15 -3.23
N ASP A 43 -2.24 -8.38 -3.68
CA ASP A 43 -1.27 -9.24 -3.00
C ASP A 43 0.16 -8.69 -3.05
N LEU A 44 0.42 -7.73 -3.95
CA LEU A 44 1.71 -7.07 -4.12
C LEU A 44 1.71 -5.62 -3.63
N THR A 45 0.59 -5.14 -3.08
CA THR A 45 0.45 -3.76 -2.61
C THR A 45 0.40 -3.73 -1.10
N SER A 46 1.43 -3.17 -0.44
CA SER A 46 1.54 -3.18 1.02
C SER A 46 0.32 -2.61 1.75
N PRO A 47 -0.31 -1.51 1.32
CA PRO A 47 -1.54 -1.07 1.97
C PRO A 47 -2.63 -2.14 1.99
N ASP A 48 -2.80 -2.90 0.91
CA ASP A 48 -3.85 -3.91 0.80
C ASP A 48 -3.57 -5.15 1.62
N PHE A 49 -2.34 -5.67 1.60
CA PHE A 49 -2.06 -6.92 2.33
C PHE A 49 -1.64 -6.71 3.78
N PHE A 50 -1.35 -5.48 4.20
CA PHE A 50 -0.92 -5.20 5.57
C PHE A 50 -1.67 -4.02 6.20
N LEU A 51 -1.56 -2.81 5.63
CA LEU A 51 -1.90 -1.56 6.32
C LEU A 51 -3.38 -1.48 6.68
N TRP A 52 -4.28 -1.78 5.74
CA TRP A 52 -5.71 -1.62 5.96
C TRP A 52 -6.24 -2.55 7.06
N GLY A 53 -5.77 -3.81 7.07
CA GLY A 53 -6.15 -4.76 8.12
C GLY A 53 -5.64 -4.33 9.49
N TYR A 54 -4.40 -3.90 9.56
CA TYR A 54 -3.79 -3.39 10.79
C TYR A 54 -4.58 -2.18 11.33
N LEU A 55 -4.88 -1.21 10.48
CA LEU A 55 -5.60 -0.01 10.89
C LEU A 55 -7.03 -0.32 11.34
N LYS A 56 -7.74 -1.18 10.63
CA LYS A 56 -9.09 -1.61 11.04
C LYS A 56 -9.09 -2.21 12.43
N GLU A 57 -8.16 -3.11 12.71
CA GLU A 57 -8.05 -3.75 14.01
C GLU A 57 -7.81 -2.72 15.12
N LYS A 58 -6.93 -1.76 14.89
CA LYS A 58 -6.59 -0.75 15.92
C LYS A 58 -7.66 0.32 16.07
N VAL A 59 -8.22 0.80 14.97
CA VAL A 59 -9.20 1.89 14.99
C VAL A 59 -10.55 1.44 15.57
N TYR A 60 -10.98 0.21 15.24
CA TYR A 60 -12.26 -0.33 15.64
C TYR A 60 -12.22 -1.18 16.92
N THR A 61 -11.18 -1.03 17.74
CA THR A 61 -11.18 -1.61 19.10
C THR A 61 -12.41 -1.15 19.87
N GLU A 62 -12.78 0.13 19.67
CA GLU A 62 -14.07 0.70 20.06
C GLU A 62 -14.60 1.46 18.86
N VAL A 63 -15.93 1.49 18.68
CA VAL A 63 -16.54 2.21 17.56
C VAL A 63 -16.26 3.71 17.68
N PRO A 64 -15.70 4.36 16.64
CA PRO A 64 -15.46 5.81 16.67
C PRO A 64 -16.76 6.61 16.81
N ASN A 65 -16.74 7.67 17.62
CA ASN A 65 -17.92 8.50 17.88
C ASN A 65 -18.16 9.53 16.77
N THR A 66 -17.08 10.10 16.22
CA THR A 66 -17.12 11.18 15.26
C THR A 66 -16.08 10.94 14.19
N ARG A 67 -16.17 11.71 13.10
CA ARG A 67 -15.14 11.69 12.05
C ARG A 67 -13.78 12.13 12.60
N GLU A 68 -13.76 13.17 13.42
CA GLU A 68 -12.55 13.70 14.03
C GLU A 68 -11.89 12.66 14.94
N ASN A 69 -12.69 11.95 15.73
CA ASN A 69 -12.21 10.85 16.56
C ASN A 69 -11.60 9.72 15.72
N MET A 70 -12.23 9.39 14.59
CA MET A 70 -11.72 8.37 13.68
C MET A 70 -10.38 8.79 13.08
N VAL A 71 -10.26 10.03 12.62
CA VAL A 71 -9.01 10.58 12.06
C VAL A 71 -7.89 10.53 13.09
N GLU A 72 -8.18 10.92 14.33
CA GLU A 72 -7.21 10.85 15.43
C GLU A 72 -6.73 9.42 15.69
N ARG A 73 -7.65 8.47 15.71
CA ARG A 73 -7.32 7.06 15.91
C ARG A 73 -6.45 6.52 14.79
N ILE A 74 -6.73 6.88 13.54
CA ILE A 74 -5.92 6.49 12.39
C ILE A 74 -4.50 7.05 12.53
N ARG A 75 -4.37 8.32 12.84
CA ARG A 75 -3.06 8.97 13.03
C ARG A 75 -2.27 8.32 14.16
N TYR A 76 -2.93 8.06 15.28
CA TYR A 76 -2.30 7.39 16.42
C TYR A 76 -1.83 5.99 16.05
N ALA A 77 -2.69 5.20 15.40
CA ALA A 77 -2.33 3.84 14.98
C ALA A 77 -1.16 3.84 14.00
N CYS A 78 -1.14 4.75 13.04
CA CYS A 78 -0.01 4.89 12.12
C CYS A 78 1.29 5.22 12.86
N ALA A 79 1.23 6.10 13.85
CA ALA A 79 2.39 6.49 14.65
C ALA A 79 2.94 5.34 15.51
N GLN A 80 2.12 4.33 15.80
CA GLN A 80 2.53 3.15 16.56
C GLN A 80 3.26 2.10 15.72
N ILE A 81 3.26 2.24 14.40
CA ILE A 81 3.97 1.31 13.52
C ILE A 81 5.47 1.51 13.71
N THR A 82 6.15 0.44 14.14
CA THR A 82 7.59 0.49 14.42
C THR A 82 8.41 0.31 13.15
N PRO A 83 9.69 0.77 13.14
CA PRO A 83 10.60 0.46 12.03
C PRO A 83 10.76 -1.04 11.76
N ASN A 84 10.74 -1.87 12.80
CA ASN A 84 10.80 -3.33 12.65
C ASN A 84 9.59 -3.87 11.88
N THR A 85 8.40 -3.36 12.19
CA THR A 85 7.16 -3.74 11.48
C THR A 85 7.25 -3.33 10.01
N LEU A 86 7.74 -2.14 9.72
CA LEU A 86 7.92 -1.67 8.34
C LEU A 86 8.93 -2.53 7.59
N SER A 87 10.04 -2.89 8.22
CA SER A 87 11.05 -3.78 7.64
C SER A 87 10.46 -5.15 7.31
N THR A 88 9.67 -5.72 8.22
CA THR A 88 8.97 -6.99 7.99
C THR A 88 7.99 -6.89 6.82
N CYS A 89 7.29 -5.77 6.70
CA CYS A 89 6.37 -5.52 5.59
C CYS A 89 7.11 -5.47 4.24
N VAL A 90 8.26 -4.82 4.18
CA VAL A 90 9.10 -4.76 2.98
C VAL A 90 9.61 -6.15 2.60
N GLN A 91 10.03 -6.95 3.58
CA GLN A 91 10.45 -8.33 3.35
C GLN A 91 9.29 -9.18 2.82
N ALA A 92 8.09 -9.00 3.37
CA ALA A 92 6.90 -9.68 2.88
C ALA A 92 6.58 -9.29 1.43
N PHE A 93 6.73 -8.02 1.09
CA PHE A 93 6.58 -7.56 -0.29
C PHE A 93 7.56 -8.27 -1.23
N GLN A 94 8.82 -8.33 -0.85
CA GLN A 94 9.85 -8.99 -1.65
C GLN A 94 9.55 -10.48 -1.84
N ALA A 95 9.13 -11.17 -0.78
CA ALA A 95 8.75 -12.56 -0.85
C ALA A 95 7.55 -12.79 -1.79
N ARG A 96 6.57 -11.88 -1.77
CA ARG A 96 5.40 -11.93 -2.65
C ARG A 96 5.80 -11.72 -4.11
N VAL A 97 6.67 -10.77 -4.39
CA VAL A 97 7.19 -10.53 -5.75
C VAL A 97 7.92 -11.77 -6.27
N ASN A 98 8.78 -12.35 -5.46
CA ASN A 98 9.53 -13.56 -5.83
C ASN A 98 8.58 -14.73 -6.12
N LYS A 99 7.53 -14.88 -5.30
CA LYS A 99 6.52 -15.93 -5.50
C LYS A 99 5.73 -15.69 -6.78
N CYS A 100 5.39 -14.45 -7.06
CA CYS A 100 4.70 -14.07 -8.30
C CYS A 100 5.54 -14.44 -9.54
N ILE A 101 6.83 -14.18 -9.51
CA ILE A 101 7.76 -14.52 -10.58
C ILE A 101 7.84 -16.05 -10.73
N GLU A 102 7.97 -16.78 -9.63
CA GLU A 102 8.00 -18.25 -9.62
C GLU A 102 6.74 -18.85 -10.24
N MET A 103 5.59 -18.26 -9.99
CA MET A 103 4.29 -18.71 -10.53
C MET A 103 3.94 -18.09 -11.87
N GLU A 104 4.88 -17.40 -12.52
CA GLU A 104 4.69 -16.76 -13.83
C GLU A 104 3.48 -15.80 -13.87
N GLY A 105 3.22 -15.09 -12.77
CA GLY A 105 2.10 -14.15 -12.65
C GLY A 105 0.77 -14.78 -12.28
N HIS A 106 0.69 -16.10 -12.09
CA HIS A 106 -0.52 -16.77 -11.64
C HIS A 106 -0.77 -16.56 -10.15
N TYR A 107 -1.95 -16.95 -9.70
CA TYR A 107 -2.34 -16.83 -8.30
C TYR A 107 -1.38 -17.59 -7.36
N PHE A 108 -0.88 -16.92 -6.33
CA PHE A 108 0.17 -17.47 -5.46
C PHE A 108 -0.11 -17.33 -3.96
N LYS A 109 -1.15 -16.57 -3.57
CA LYS A 109 -1.41 -16.24 -2.15
C LYS A 109 -1.50 -17.49 -1.26
N HIS A 110 -2.07 -18.56 -1.80
CA HIS A 110 -2.21 -19.83 -1.07
C HIS A 110 -0.87 -20.52 -0.77
N LEU A 111 0.21 -20.07 -1.41
CA LEU A 111 1.56 -20.63 -1.24
C LEU A 111 2.42 -19.84 -0.26
N LEU A 112 1.90 -18.76 0.28
CA LEU A 112 2.62 -17.90 1.22
C LEU A 112 2.60 -18.44 2.64
#